data_8722c69d31b05e542eb1565dbd9fe54a
#
_entry.id   8722c69d31b05e542eb1565dbd9fe54a
#
_cell.length_a   1.000
_cell.length_b   1.000
_cell.length_c   1.000
_cell.angle_alpha   90.00
_cell.angle_beta   90.00
_cell.angle_gamma   90.00
#
_symmetry.space_group_name_H-M   'P 1'
#
loop_
_entity.id
_entity.type
_entity.pdbx_description
1 polymer ?
#
loop_
_entity_poly.entity_id
_entity_poly.type
_entity_poly.pdbx_seq_one_letter_code
_entity_poly.pdbx_strand_id
1 'polypeptide(L)'
;MTSALIGYTGFVGSNLDRQMRFTARYNSANISEIRGKTYDLIVCAGIRAEKWLANKSPERDWARIRDLLENIKKVNAGRFIHVSTIDVYENSGEGDENTPINPDHCQPYGRHRYRAEILLRELFKDLIILRLPALFGPGLKKNFIFDLLNPVPRVIFPEKFWEILDKVGAADKKLLKSCYRMDAQFNLIPGLHKEALSTLHKILDQVGFTSLNFTHHKSAFQYYPLRRLKSDLEIVLNHNIQLQNLVTEPLPSDELAREVFELEFLNITDKPPLQYNLKSIHHRLWNNQEGYVYSKAQILDWLADFRANYRI
;
A
#
# COMPACT_ATOMS: atom_id res chain seq x y z
N MET A 1 -28.53 9.38 6.06
CA MET A 1 -27.56 9.23 4.96
C MET A 1 -27.16 7.77 4.88
N THR A 2 -27.50 7.11 3.78
CA THR A 2 -27.13 5.71 3.52
C THR A 2 -25.73 5.67 2.93
N SER A 3 -24.88 4.76 3.39
CA SER A 3 -23.49 4.70 2.91
C SER A 3 -23.00 3.26 2.74
N ALA A 4 -22.15 3.04 1.74
CA ALA A 4 -21.56 1.74 1.46
C ALA A 4 -20.04 1.82 1.41
N LEU A 5 -19.37 0.80 1.94
CA LEU A 5 -17.93 0.60 1.83
C LEU A 5 -17.64 -0.65 1.01
N ILE A 6 -16.97 -0.48 -0.13
CA ILE A 6 -16.50 -1.57 -0.97
C ILE A 6 -15.03 -1.83 -0.63
N GLY A 7 -14.68 -3.09 -0.35
CA GLY A 7 -13.33 -3.49 0.04
C GLY A 7 -13.04 -3.39 1.54
N TYR A 8 -14.06 -3.50 2.39
CA TYR A 8 -13.95 -3.37 3.85
C TYR A 8 -12.97 -4.37 4.51
N THR A 9 -12.68 -5.48 3.87
CA THR A 9 -11.70 -6.48 4.36
C THR A 9 -10.26 -6.18 3.93
N GLY A 10 -10.05 -5.22 3.01
CA GLY A 10 -8.74 -4.79 2.55
C GLY A 10 -8.04 -3.85 3.54
N PHE A 11 -6.74 -3.56 3.29
CA PHE A 11 -5.94 -2.73 4.21
C PHE A 11 -6.52 -1.33 4.40
N VAL A 12 -6.85 -0.61 3.32
CA VAL A 12 -7.47 0.73 3.41
C VAL A 12 -8.88 0.63 3.96
N GLY A 13 -9.72 -0.24 3.38
CA GLY A 13 -11.12 -0.37 3.77
C GLY A 13 -11.31 -0.75 5.23
N SER A 14 -10.52 -1.69 5.77
CA SER A 14 -10.63 -2.09 7.18
C SER A 14 -10.19 -0.99 8.15
N ASN A 15 -9.23 -0.15 7.76
CA ASN A 15 -8.85 1.02 8.56
C ASN A 15 -9.94 2.10 8.54
N LEU A 16 -10.57 2.33 7.39
CA LEU A 16 -11.66 3.27 7.28
C LEU A 16 -12.92 2.79 8.02
N ASP A 17 -13.23 1.49 7.94
CA ASP A 17 -14.38 0.89 8.63
C ASP A 17 -14.33 1.00 10.17
N ARG A 18 -13.11 1.08 10.74
CA ARG A 18 -12.91 1.37 12.16
C ARG A 18 -13.13 2.84 12.52
N GLN A 19 -12.99 3.74 11.55
CA GLN A 19 -13.08 5.20 11.76
C GLN A 19 -14.46 5.76 11.42
N MET A 20 -15.21 5.09 10.55
CA MET A 20 -16.53 5.54 10.07
C MET A 20 -17.54 4.39 10.14
N ARG A 21 -18.82 4.73 10.34
CA ARG A 21 -19.92 3.77 10.25
C ARG A 21 -20.48 3.76 8.82
N PHE A 22 -20.63 2.57 8.25
CA PHE A 22 -21.27 2.34 6.96
C PHE A 22 -22.53 1.51 7.14
N THR A 23 -23.60 1.82 6.38
CA THR A 23 -24.86 1.06 6.41
C THR A 23 -24.74 -0.27 5.68
N ALA A 24 -23.84 -0.36 4.70
CA ALA A 24 -23.54 -1.59 3.96
C ALA A 24 -22.05 -1.79 3.74
N ARG A 25 -21.62 -3.05 3.63
CA ARG A 25 -20.22 -3.44 3.43
C ARG A 25 -20.13 -4.51 2.36
N TYR A 26 -19.22 -4.32 1.40
CA TYR A 26 -19.02 -5.22 0.27
C TYR A 26 -17.54 -5.63 0.12
N ASN A 27 -17.33 -6.88 -0.21
CA ASN A 27 -16.03 -7.42 -0.61
C ASN A 27 -16.20 -8.36 -1.82
N SER A 28 -15.17 -9.07 -2.22
CA SER A 28 -15.25 -9.97 -3.37
C SER A 28 -16.26 -11.11 -3.24
N ALA A 29 -16.69 -11.46 -2.03
CA ALA A 29 -17.65 -12.53 -1.82
C ALA A 29 -19.12 -12.08 -2.02
N ASN A 30 -19.42 -10.81 -1.74
CA ASN A 30 -20.80 -10.30 -1.77
C ASN A 30 -20.98 -9.05 -2.65
N ILE A 31 -20.00 -8.67 -3.46
CA ILE A 31 -20.07 -7.46 -4.29
C ILE A 31 -21.26 -7.46 -5.28
N SER A 32 -21.71 -8.64 -5.72
CA SER A 32 -22.87 -8.73 -6.62
C SER A 32 -24.17 -8.22 -5.99
N GLU A 33 -24.29 -8.21 -4.67
CA GLU A 33 -25.45 -7.72 -3.94
C GLU A 33 -25.62 -6.20 -3.97
N ILE A 34 -24.60 -5.44 -4.42
CA ILE A 34 -24.69 -3.98 -4.57
C ILE A 34 -25.54 -3.56 -5.77
N ARG A 35 -25.75 -4.47 -6.73
CA ARG A 35 -26.46 -4.18 -7.98
C ARG A 35 -27.89 -3.71 -7.72
N GLY A 36 -28.31 -2.65 -8.38
CA GLY A 36 -29.65 -2.06 -8.26
C GLY A 36 -29.89 -1.28 -6.97
N LYS A 37 -28.91 -1.20 -6.05
CA LYS A 37 -29.05 -0.42 -4.82
C LYS A 37 -28.71 1.04 -5.04
N THR A 38 -29.18 1.88 -4.11
CA THR A 38 -28.92 3.33 -4.09
C THR A 38 -28.34 3.72 -2.73
N TYR A 39 -27.28 4.53 -2.78
CA TYR A 39 -26.60 5.07 -1.59
C TYR A 39 -26.35 6.58 -1.77
N ASP A 40 -26.42 7.31 -0.67
CA ASP A 40 -26.00 8.71 -0.66
C ASP A 40 -24.49 8.84 -0.83
N LEU A 41 -23.72 7.91 -0.25
CA LEU A 41 -22.27 7.86 -0.32
C LEU A 41 -21.77 6.44 -0.54
N ILE A 42 -20.87 6.25 -1.50
CA ILE A 42 -20.11 5.02 -1.66
C ILE A 42 -18.61 5.33 -1.54
N VAL A 43 -17.90 4.57 -0.71
CA VAL A 43 -16.43 4.58 -0.68
C VAL A 43 -15.91 3.26 -1.22
N CYS A 44 -15.13 3.31 -2.29
CA CYS A 44 -14.57 2.14 -2.96
C CYS A 44 -13.05 2.05 -2.75
N ALA A 45 -12.64 1.15 -1.86
CA ALA A 45 -11.26 0.70 -1.64
C ALA A 45 -11.09 -0.78 -2.10
N GLY A 46 -11.89 -1.21 -3.10
CA GLY A 46 -11.99 -2.61 -3.51
C GLY A 46 -10.94 -3.06 -4.53
N ILE A 47 -10.19 -2.16 -5.17
CA ILE A 47 -9.13 -2.53 -6.10
C ILE A 47 -7.90 -2.99 -5.32
N ARG A 48 -7.42 -4.20 -5.61
CA ARG A 48 -6.27 -4.78 -4.89
C ARG A 48 -4.98 -4.03 -5.17
N ALA A 49 -4.18 -3.79 -4.12
CA ALA A 49 -2.90 -3.08 -4.20
C ALA A 49 -1.72 -4.08 -4.26
N GLU A 50 -1.74 -5.03 -5.20
CA GLU A 50 -0.71 -6.06 -5.38
C GLU A 50 0.18 -5.71 -6.59
N LYS A 51 1.03 -4.66 -6.45
CA LYS A 51 1.83 -4.07 -7.55
C LYS A 51 2.68 -5.12 -8.28
N TRP A 52 3.41 -5.96 -7.54
CA TRP A 52 4.24 -7.01 -8.13
C TRP A 52 3.40 -7.99 -8.97
N LEU A 53 2.26 -8.46 -8.44
CA LEU A 53 1.40 -9.41 -9.15
C LEU A 53 0.74 -8.78 -10.37
N ALA A 54 0.29 -7.53 -10.28
CA ALA A 54 -0.28 -6.79 -11.39
C ALA A 54 0.71 -6.60 -12.54
N ASN A 55 1.97 -6.33 -12.23
CA ASN A 55 3.01 -6.18 -13.24
C ASN A 55 3.45 -7.53 -13.84
N LYS A 56 3.39 -8.63 -13.05
CA LYS A 56 3.71 -9.98 -13.54
C LYS A 56 2.58 -10.62 -14.34
N SER A 57 1.33 -10.33 -14.02
CA SER A 57 0.13 -10.92 -14.64
C SER A 57 -0.91 -9.83 -14.94
N PRO A 58 -0.64 -8.94 -15.93
CA PRO A 58 -1.47 -7.78 -16.22
C PRO A 58 -2.92 -8.12 -16.56
N GLU A 59 -3.13 -9.17 -17.36
CA GLU A 59 -4.46 -9.59 -17.81
C GLU A 59 -5.33 -10.01 -16.63
N ARG A 60 -4.76 -10.74 -15.69
CA ARG A 60 -5.44 -11.18 -14.46
C ARG A 60 -5.79 -10.01 -13.54
N ASP A 61 -4.88 -9.02 -13.43
CA ASP A 61 -5.14 -7.82 -12.65
C ASP A 61 -6.28 -7.00 -13.28
N TRP A 62 -6.24 -6.78 -14.60
CA TRP A 62 -7.29 -6.06 -15.30
C TRP A 62 -8.64 -6.79 -15.25
N ALA A 63 -8.67 -8.11 -15.43
CA ALA A 63 -9.90 -8.90 -15.34
C ALA A 63 -10.60 -8.70 -13.98
N ARG A 64 -9.85 -8.73 -12.87
CA ARG A 64 -10.41 -8.49 -11.53
C ARG A 64 -10.96 -7.07 -11.34
N ILE A 65 -10.28 -6.06 -11.89
CA ILE A 65 -10.76 -4.68 -11.85
C ILE A 65 -12.05 -4.56 -12.65
N ARG A 66 -12.10 -5.12 -13.84
CA ARG A 66 -13.29 -5.13 -14.71
C ARG A 66 -14.48 -5.81 -14.02
N ASP A 67 -14.27 -6.96 -13.38
CA ASP A 67 -15.33 -7.65 -12.63
C ASP A 67 -15.92 -6.80 -11.50
N LEU A 68 -15.08 -6.03 -10.80
CA LEU A 68 -15.54 -5.06 -9.81
C LEU A 68 -16.37 -3.94 -10.47
N LEU A 69 -15.87 -3.35 -11.55
CA LEU A 69 -16.55 -2.27 -12.28
C LEU A 69 -17.90 -2.72 -12.87
N GLU A 70 -18.03 -3.98 -13.34
CA GLU A 70 -19.28 -4.57 -13.80
C GLU A 70 -20.37 -4.64 -12.71
N ASN A 71 -19.99 -4.71 -11.45
CA ASN A 71 -20.93 -4.60 -10.33
C ASN A 71 -21.23 -3.14 -9.99
N ILE A 72 -20.21 -2.29 -9.97
CA ILE A 72 -20.32 -0.86 -9.60
C ILE A 72 -21.18 -0.10 -10.61
N LYS A 73 -21.11 -0.37 -11.91
CA LYS A 73 -21.92 0.31 -12.93
C LYS A 73 -23.44 0.08 -12.76
N LYS A 74 -23.85 -0.84 -11.92
CA LYS A 74 -25.25 -1.19 -11.65
C LYS A 74 -25.76 -0.64 -10.31
N VAL A 75 -25.01 0.28 -9.68
CA VAL A 75 -25.39 0.94 -8.42
C VAL A 75 -25.63 2.42 -8.67
N ASN A 76 -26.54 3.01 -7.90
CA ASN A 76 -26.72 4.45 -7.88
C ASN A 76 -26.03 5.05 -6.66
N ALA A 77 -25.24 6.09 -6.85
CA ALA A 77 -24.58 6.83 -5.77
C ALA A 77 -24.85 8.33 -5.92
N GLY A 78 -25.24 8.98 -4.83
CA GLY A 78 -25.25 10.44 -4.75
C GLY A 78 -23.84 11.00 -4.89
N ARG A 79 -22.88 10.40 -4.16
CA ARG A 79 -21.45 10.67 -4.26
C ARG A 79 -20.65 9.36 -4.24
N PHE A 80 -19.65 9.26 -5.11
CA PHE A 80 -18.77 8.10 -5.19
C PHE A 80 -17.33 8.52 -4.91
N ILE A 81 -16.68 7.87 -3.93
CA ILE A 81 -15.27 8.10 -3.59
C ILE A 81 -14.47 6.86 -4.01
N HIS A 82 -13.50 7.06 -4.88
CA HIS A 82 -12.60 6.01 -5.32
C HIS A 82 -11.21 6.15 -4.69
N VAL A 83 -10.77 5.11 -4.00
CA VAL A 83 -9.40 5.02 -3.50
C VAL A 83 -8.50 4.46 -4.61
N SER A 84 -7.64 5.32 -5.13
CA SER A 84 -6.66 5.07 -6.18
C SER A 84 -5.22 5.10 -5.62
N THR A 85 -4.23 5.26 -6.47
CA THR A 85 -2.81 5.28 -6.13
C THR A 85 -2.06 6.36 -6.88
N ILE A 86 -0.98 6.88 -6.29
CA ILE A 86 -0.04 7.76 -6.99
C ILE A 86 0.78 7.03 -8.08
N ASP A 87 0.80 5.71 -8.09
CA ASP A 87 1.47 4.93 -9.16
C ASP A 87 0.78 5.05 -10.54
N VAL A 88 -0.28 5.84 -10.66
CA VAL A 88 -0.86 6.24 -11.94
C VAL A 88 0.02 7.25 -12.68
N TYR A 89 0.87 7.98 -11.98
CA TYR A 89 1.83 8.90 -12.61
C TYR A 89 3.00 8.12 -13.22
N GLU A 90 3.42 8.54 -14.41
CA GLU A 90 4.57 7.97 -15.12
C GLU A 90 5.87 8.21 -14.33
N ASN A 91 6.07 9.45 -13.90
CA ASN A 91 7.21 9.86 -13.08
C ASN A 91 6.77 10.00 -11.62
N SER A 92 7.32 9.16 -10.74
CA SER A 92 7.03 9.23 -9.31
C SER A 92 7.83 10.34 -8.59
N GLY A 93 8.85 10.91 -9.23
CA GLY A 93 9.71 11.93 -8.67
C GLY A 93 9.15 13.35 -8.77
N GLU A 94 8.12 13.58 -9.57
CA GLU A 94 7.52 14.89 -9.78
C GLU A 94 6.07 14.78 -10.29
N GLY A 95 5.30 15.81 -10.06
CA GLY A 95 3.91 15.93 -10.53
C GLY A 95 2.92 16.19 -9.40
N ASP A 96 1.74 16.61 -9.79
CA ASP A 96 0.60 16.89 -8.92
C ASP A 96 -0.73 16.55 -9.65
N GLU A 97 -1.87 16.96 -9.10
CA GLU A 97 -3.18 16.66 -9.66
C GLU A 97 -3.42 17.23 -11.07
N ASN A 98 -2.66 18.27 -11.47
CA ASN A 98 -2.72 18.87 -12.79
C ASN A 98 -1.82 18.16 -13.83
N THR A 99 -0.94 17.28 -13.39
CA THR A 99 -0.01 16.59 -14.27
C THR A 99 -0.75 15.61 -15.18
N PRO A 100 -0.65 15.76 -16.52
CA PRO A 100 -1.21 14.81 -17.46
C PRO A 100 -0.63 13.41 -17.26
N ILE A 101 -1.48 12.40 -17.41
CA ILE A 101 -1.07 11.01 -17.30
C ILE A 101 -1.16 10.35 -18.67
N ASN A 102 -0.04 9.81 -19.16
CA ASN A 102 -0.02 8.93 -20.32
C ASN A 102 -0.01 7.46 -19.85
N PRO A 103 -1.14 6.73 -19.97
CA PRO A 103 -1.21 5.35 -19.47
C PRO A 103 -0.25 4.39 -20.19
N ASP A 104 0.16 4.69 -21.42
CA ASP A 104 1.06 3.81 -22.18
C ASP A 104 2.49 3.80 -21.63
N HIS A 105 2.89 4.86 -20.93
CA HIS A 105 4.18 4.94 -20.26
C HIS A 105 4.15 4.34 -18.84
N CYS A 106 2.96 4.05 -18.31
CA CYS A 106 2.82 3.50 -16.96
C CYS A 106 3.04 1.98 -16.93
N GLN A 107 3.61 1.51 -15.83
CA GLN A 107 3.60 0.08 -15.52
C GLN A 107 2.14 -0.45 -15.45
N PRO A 108 1.90 -1.75 -15.73
CA PRO A 108 0.54 -2.31 -15.73
C PRO A 108 -0.27 -1.99 -14.48
N TYR A 109 0.37 -1.98 -13.30
CA TYR A 109 -0.29 -1.62 -12.06
C TYR A 109 -0.91 -0.21 -12.08
N GLY A 110 -0.14 0.80 -12.43
CA GLY A 110 -0.61 2.20 -12.53
C GLY A 110 -1.60 2.39 -13.66
N ARG A 111 -1.29 1.86 -14.85
CA ARG A 111 -2.13 1.91 -16.04
C ARG A 111 -3.56 1.42 -15.77
N HIS A 112 -3.71 0.28 -15.11
CA HIS A 112 -5.02 -0.30 -14.84
C HIS A 112 -5.81 0.52 -13.82
N ARG A 113 -5.15 1.11 -12.80
CA ARG A 113 -5.82 1.98 -11.83
C ARG A 113 -6.27 3.28 -12.49
N TYR A 114 -5.42 3.88 -13.33
CA TYR A 114 -5.80 5.06 -14.10
C TYR A 114 -6.96 4.78 -15.07
N ARG A 115 -6.93 3.64 -15.76
CA ARG A 115 -8.06 3.21 -16.60
C ARG A 115 -9.35 3.05 -15.80
N ALA A 116 -9.27 2.54 -14.57
CA ALA A 116 -10.43 2.48 -13.68
C ALA A 116 -10.93 3.87 -13.28
N GLU A 117 -10.02 4.83 -13.00
CA GLU A 117 -10.40 6.23 -12.75
C GLU A 117 -11.18 6.84 -13.92
N ILE A 118 -10.74 6.61 -15.16
CA ILE A 118 -11.42 7.11 -16.38
C ILE A 118 -12.85 6.53 -16.45
N LEU A 119 -12.99 5.20 -16.34
CA LEU A 119 -14.30 4.55 -16.41
C LEU A 119 -15.25 4.99 -15.29
N LEU A 120 -14.73 5.23 -14.09
CA LEU A 120 -15.55 5.74 -12.99
C LEU A 120 -15.99 7.19 -13.19
N ARG A 121 -15.22 8.04 -13.90
CA ARG A 121 -15.61 9.40 -14.28
C ARG A 121 -16.80 9.41 -15.26
N GLU A 122 -16.86 8.41 -16.13
CA GLU A 122 -18.00 8.23 -17.04
C GLU A 122 -19.27 7.76 -16.31
N LEU A 123 -19.11 6.98 -15.22
CA LEU A 123 -20.23 6.40 -14.48
C LEU A 123 -20.85 7.33 -13.43
N PHE A 124 -20.04 8.16 -12.77
CA PHE A 124 -20.49 8.95 -11.62
C PHE A 124 -20.20 10.44 -11.80
N LYS A 125 -21.27 11.25 -11.76
CA LYS A 125 -21.16 12.72 -11.90
C LYS A 125 -20.44 13.36 -10.71
N ASP A 126 -20.74 12.89 -9.49
CA ASP A 126 -20.08 13.33 -8.25
C ASP A 126 -19.06 12.28 -7.82
N LEU A 127 -17.93 12.24 -8.52
CA LEU A 127 -16.82 11.35 -8.25
C LEU A 127 -15.67 12.10 -7.57
N ILE A 128 -15.19 11.54 -6.48
CA ILE A 128 -13.94 11.94 -5.81
C ILE A 128 -12.93 10.83 -5.98
N ILE A 129 -11.72 11.16 -6.40
CA ILE A 129 -10.59 10.23 -6.51
C ILE A 129 -9.53 10.61 -5.48
N LEU A 130 -9.18 9.66 -4.61
CA LEU A 130 -8.09 9.79 -3.64
C LEU A 130 -6.91 8.95 -4.09
N ARG A 131 -5.82 9.56 -4.52
CA ARG A 131 -4.58 8.87 -4.87
C ARG A 131 -3.69 8.76 -3.64
N LEU A 132 -3.47 7.54 -3.20
CA LEU A 132 -2.70 7.23 -2.00
C LEU A 132 -1.27 6.79 -2.36
N PRO A 133 -0.25 7.20 -1.58
CA PRO A 133 1.12 6.74 -1.70
C PRO A 133 1.34 5.40 -0.96
N ALA A 134 2.55 5.14 -0.47
CA ALA A 134 2.79 4.06 0.47
C ALA A 134 2.06 4.32 1.79
N LEU A 135 1.56 3.27 2.42
CA LEU A 135 0.65 3.39 3.56
C LEU A 135 1.21 2.70 4.80
N PHE A 136 0.86 3.24 5.99
CA PHE A 136 1.06 2.53 7.24
C PHE A 136 -0.16 2.65 8.16
N GLY A 137 -0.31 1.65 9.03
CA GLY A 137 -1.43 1.55 9.96
C GLY A 137 -1.73 0.11 10.37
N PRO A 138 -2.73 -0.12 11.23
CA PRO A 138 -3.12 -1.45 11.65
C PRO A 138 -3.43 -2.39 10.48
N GLY A 139 -2.79 -3.56 10.49
CA GLY A 139 -2.92 -4.54 9.42
C GLY A 139 -1.95 -4.36 8.25
N LEU A 140 -0.89 -3.57 8.42
CA LEU A 140 0.22 -3.46 7.47
C LEU A 140 0.83 -4.85 7.21
N LYS A 141 1.05 -5.21 5.92
CA LYS A 141 1.55 -6.53 5.51
C LYS A 141 2.70 -6.49 4.52
N LYS A 142 3.07 -5.32 4.04
CA LYS A 142 4.12 -5.13 3.03
C LYS A 142 4.55 -3.67 2.99
N ASN A 143 5.66 -3.37 2.46
CA ASN A 143 6.47 -2.19 2.22
C ASN A 143 7.67 -2.12 3.18
N PHE A 144 8.56 -1.15 2.97
CA PHE A 144 9.80 -1.06 3.74
C PHE A 144 9.58 -0.92 5.25
N ILE A 145 8.51 -0.23 5.71
CA ILE A 145 8.16 -0.18 7.15
C ILE A 145 7.83 -1.57 7.67
N PHE A 146 7.07 -2.36 6.89
CA PHE A 146 6.78 -3.74 7.27
C PHE A 146 8.03 -4.60 7.33
N ASP A 147 8.96 -4.42 6.40
CA ASP A 147 10.21 -5.17 6.33
C ASP A 147 11.14 -4.82 7.50
N LEU A 148 11.18 -3.57 7.95
CA LEU A 148 11.87 -3.15 9.18
C LEU A 148 11.27 -3.80 10.44
N LEU A 149 9.94 -3.91 10.49
CA LEU A 149 9.23 -4.58 11.59
C LEU A 149 9.34 -6.11 11.53
N ASN A 150 9.54 -6.68 10.34
CA ASN A 150 9.54 -8.13 10.07
C ASN A 150 10.67 -8.48 9.10
N PRO A 151 11.92 -8.49 9.55
CA PRO A 151 13.08 -8.69 8.67
C PRO A 151 13.21 -10.11 8.12
N VAL A 152 12.48 -11.09 8.66
CA VAL A 152 12.43 -12.46 8.13
C VAL A 152 11.55 -12.48 6.87
N PRO A 153 12.09 -12.82 5.67
CA PRO A 153 11.35 -12.84 4.44
C PRO A 153 10.16 -13.82 4.50
N ARG A 154 8.98 -13.35 4.11
CA ARG A 154 7.78 -14.22 4.06
C ARG A 154 7.81 -15.20 2.90
N VAL A 155 8.56 -14.87 1.86
CA VAL A 155 8.67 -15.66 0.64
C VAL A 155 10.13 -15.69 0.21
N ILE A 156 10.64 -16.88 -0.07
CA ILE A 156 11.98 -17.08 -0.63
C ILE A 156 11.83 -17.93 -1.90
N PHE A 157 12.39 -17.47 -3.01
CA PHE A 157 12.41 -18.27 -4.24
C PHE A 157 13.28 -19.52 -4.09
N PRO A 158 12.94 -20.62 -4.78
CA PRO A 158 13.63 -21.90 -4.61
C PRO A 158 15.15 -21.81 -4.76
N GLU A 159 15.64 -21.17 -5.81
CA GLU A 159 17.07 -21.01 -6.06
C GLU A 159 17.77 -20.35 -4.89
N LYS A 160 17.18 -19.27 -4.37
CA LYS A 160 17.74 -18.51 -3.22
C LYS A 160 17.66 -19.31 -1.91
N PHE A 161 16.58 -20.08 -1.74
CA PHE A 161 16.45 -20.91 -0.53
C PHE A 161 17.52 -21.99 -0.46
N TRP A 162 17.80 -22.64 -1.59
CA TRP A 162 18.88 -23.64 -1.67
C TRP A 162 20.26 -23.02 -1.48
N GLU A 163 20.53 -21.86 -2.07
CA GLU A 163 21.77 -21.09 -1.85
C GLU A 163 21.97 -20.75 -0.36
N ILE A 164 20.90 -20.34 0.33
CA ILE A 164 20.95 -20.07 1.78
C ILE A 164 21.28 -21.35 2.56
N LEU A 165 20.62 -22.46 2.24
CA LEU A 165 20.90 -23.74 2.90
C LEU A 165 22.34 -24.19 2.73
N ASP A 166 22.97 -23.91 1.58
CA ASP A 166 24.38 -24.31 1.37
C ASP A 166 25.36 -23.50 2.22
N LYS A 167 24.97 -22.31 2.68
CA LYS A 167 25.79 -21.40 3.50
C LYS A 167 25.66 -21.59 5.01
N VAL A 168 24.71 -22.41 5.48
CA VAL A 168 24.41 -22.56 6.92
C VAL A 168 24.71 -23.96 7.42
N GLY A 169 24.87 -24.09 8.74
CA GLY A 169 25.15 -25.37 9.42
C GLY A 169 23.95 -26.34 9.46
N ALA A 170 24.18 -27.58 9.84
CA ALA A 170 23.14 -28.63 9.82
C ALA A 170 21.92 -28.30 10.70
N ALA A 171 22.14 -27.72 11.88
CA ALA A 171 21.06 -27.32 12.78
C ALA A 171 20.17 -26.23 12.16
N ASP A 172 20.79 -25.21 11.54
CA ASP A 172 20.11 -24.09 10.90
C ASP A 172 19.36 -24.55 9.63
N LYS A 173 19.94 -25.47 8.87
CA LYS A 173 19.24 -26.15 7.73
C LYS A 173 17.95 -26.79 8.19
N LYS A 174 17.98 -27.51 9.31
CA LYS A 174 16.79 -28.17 9.86
C LYS A 174 15.74 -27.15 10.28
N LEU A 175 16.15 -26.06 10.95
CA LEU A 175 15.24 -25.00 11.38
C LEU A 175 14.62 -24.29 10.16
N LEU A 176 15.40 -23.85 9.18
CA LEU A 176 14.90 -23.21 7.96
C LEU A 176 13.87 -24.09 7.24
N LYS A 177 14.17 -25.39 7.04
CA LYS A 177 13.23 -26.34 6.42
C LYS A 177 11.96 -26.56 7.23
N SER A 178 11.99 -26.43 8.55
CA SER A 178 10.81 -26.56 9.41
C SER A 178 9.94 -25.30 9.43
N CYS A 179 10.52 -24.13 9.13
CA CYS A 179 9.84 -22.83 9.17
C CYS A 179 9.31 -22.37 7.81
N TYR A 180 9.80 -22.95 6.73
CA TYR A 180 9.32 -22.65 5.36
C TYR A 180 8.70 -23.86 4.70
N ARG A 181 7.48 -23.68 4.18
CA ARG A 181 6.79 -24.72 3.39
C ARG A 181 6.93 -24.39 1.92
N MET A 182 7.32 -25.38 1.13
CA MET A 182 7.40 -25.27 -0.32
C MET A 182 6.04 -25.55 -0.98
N ASP A 183 5.62 -24.65 -1.87
CA ASP A 183 4.63 -24.89 -2.92
C ASP A 183 5.23 -24.44 -4.27
N ALA A 184 4.78 -23.35 -4.89
CA ALA A 184 5.47 -22.72 -6.02
C ALA A 184 6.76 -21.96 -5.62
N GLN A 185 6.92 -21.64 -4.32
CA GLN A 185 8.04 -20.98 -3.69
C GLN A 185 8.05 -21.32 -2.19
N PHE A 186 9.15 -21.04 -1.48
CA PHE A 186 9.20 -21.26 -0.04
C PHE A 186 8.47 -20.13 0.69
N ASN A 187 7.36 -20.49 1.36
CA ASN A 187 6.54 -19.57 2.14
C ASN A 187 6.77 -19.81 3.63
N LEU A 188 7.03 -18.74 4.37
CA LEU A 188 7.14 -18.76 5.82
C LEU A 188 5.82 -19.28 6.42
N ILE A 189 5.91 -20.28 7.30
CA ILE A 189 4.74 -20.86 7.95
C ILE A 189 4.12 -19.82 8.90
N PRO A 190 2.80 -19.55 8.81
CA PRO A 190 2.14 -18.62 9.72
C PRO A 190 2.17 -19.10 11.17
N GLY A 191 2.20 -18.15 12.12
CA GLY A 191 2.06 -18.46 13.55
C GLY A 191 3.32 -18.97 14.24
N LEU A 192 4.49 -18.77 13.65
CA LEU A 192 5.77 -19.06 14.33
C LEU A 192 5.93 -18.18 15.58
N HIS A 193 6.47 -18.78 16.66
CA HIS A 193 6.78 -18.06 17.89
C HIS A 193 7.89 -17.03 17.70
N LYS A 194 7.92 -16.00 18.54
CA LYS A 194 8.90 -14.91 18.46
C LYS A 194 10.34 -15.40 18.50
N GLU A 195 10.62 -16.40 19.32
CA GLU A 195 11.96 -17.01 19.46
C GLU A 195 12.41 -17.65 18.14
N ALA A 196 11.53 -18.37 17.46
CA ALA A 196 11.82 -18.96 16.15
C ALA A 196 12.09 -17.88 15.09
N LEU A 197 11.27 -16.83 15.04
CA LEU A 197 11.49 -15.70 14.13
C LEU A 197 12.79 -14.95 14.44
N SER A 198 13.13 -14.76 15.73
CA SER A 198 14.41 -14.14 16.13
C SER A 198 15.61 -15.00 15.71
N THR A 199 15.51 -16.31 15.86
CA THR A 199 16.58 -17.22 15.43
C THR A 199 16.71 -17.26 13.92
N LEU A 200 15.59 -17.31 13.19
CA LEU A 200 15.57 -17.20 11.73
C LEU A 200 16.20 -15.90 11.25
N HIS A 201 15.86 -14.77 11.88
CA HIS A 201 16.46 -13.49 11.54
C HIS A 201 17.99 -13.53 11.67
N LYS A 202 18.52 -14.03 12.79
CA LYS A 202 19.98 -14.15 12.99
C LYS A 202 20.65 -15.02 11.91
N ILE A 203 20.06 -16.17 11.58
CA ILE A 203 20.57 -17.06 10.54
C ILE A 203 20.59 -16.36 9.17
N LEU A 204 19.48 -15.72 8.81
CA LEU A 204 19.34 -15.06 7.52
C LEU A 204 20.23 -13.81 7.41
N ASP A 205 20.38 -13.06 8.48
CA ASP A 205 21.27 -11.91 8.57
C ASP A 205 22.74 -12.31 8.39
N GLN A 206 23.18 -13.39 9.02
CA GLN A 206 24.55 -13.93 8.87
C GLN A 206 24.87 -14.32 7.41
N VAL A 207 23.90 -14.73 6.63
CA VAL A 207 24.07 -15.04 5.20
C VAL A 207 23.75 -13.85 4.29
N GLY A 208 23.48 -12.68 4.86
CA GLY A 208 23.20 -11.44 4.14
C GLY A 208 21.87 -11.46 3.37
N PHE A 209 20.84 -12.15 3.88
CA PHE A 209 19.55 -12.25 3.22
C PHE A 209 18.37 -12.02 4.18
N THR A 210 17.87 -10.80 4.23
CA THR A 210 16.67 -10.40 4.99
C THR A 210 15.68 -9.70 4.07
N SER A 211 14.49 -9.36 4.56
CA SER A 211 13.52 -8.53 3.80
C SER A 211 14.08 -7.15 3.43
N LEU A 212 15.08 -6.65 4.16
CA LEU A 212 15.67 -5.34 3.94
C LEU A 212 16.53 -5.27 2.66
N ASN A 213 17.02 -6.43 2.17
CA ASN A 213 17.86 -6.48 0.97
C ASN A 213 17.12 -6.09 -0.32
N PHE A 214 15.79 -5.97 -0.29
CA PHE A 214 15.00 -5.56 -1.46
C PHE A 214 14.84 -4.05 -1.62
N THR A 215 15.27 -3.26 -0.63
CA THR A 215 15.16 -1.79 -0.68
C THR A 215 16.54 -1.16 -0.70
N HIS A 216 16.78 -0.25 -1.66
CA HIS A 216 17.99 0.56 -1.68
C HIS A 216 17.92 1.62 -0.58
N HIS A 217 19.00 1.83 0.17
CA HIS A 217 19.01 2.73 1.33
C HIS A 217 18.64 4.19 0.99
N LYS A 218 19.01 4.66 -0.20
CA LYS A 218 18.67 6.00 -0.69
C LYS A 218 17.31 6.09 -1.40
N SER A 219 16.51 5.01 -1.42
CA SER A 219 15.13 5.13 -1.91
C SER A 219 14.32 6.02 -0.98
N ALA A 220 13.59 6.98 -1.55
CA ALA A 220 12.71 7.88 -0.81
C ALA A 220 11.26 7.57 -1.16
N PHE A 221 10.44 7.40 -0.14
CA PHE A 221 9.00 7.11 -0.28
C PHE A 221 8.17 8.15 0.44
N GLN A 222 6.93 8.31 0.01
CA GLN A 222 5.91 9.08 0.68
C GLN A 222 5.01 8.12 1.46
N TYR A 223 4.92 8.28 2.78
CA TYR A 223 4.19 7.37 3.66
C TYR A 223 2.98 8.06 4.27
N TYR A 224 1.77 7.56 3.94
CA TYR A 224 0.53 8.12 4.46
C TYR A 224 -0.05 7.27 5.61
N PRO A 225 -0.38 7.90 6.76
CA PRO A 225 -0.95 7.23 7.93
C PRO A 225 -2.44 7.00 7.78
N LEU A 226 -2.88 5.74 7.67
CA LEU A 226 -4.31 5.42 7.51
C LEU A 226 -5.20 5.90 8.67
N ARG A 227 -4.61 6.20 9.83
CA ARG A 227 -5.35 6.80 10.97
C ARG A 227 -5.94 8.17 10.65
N ARG A 228 -5.41 8.85 9.62
CA ARG A 228 -5.87 10.19 9.19
C ARG A 228 -6.95 10.16 8.11
N LEU A 229 -7.22 8.97 7.55
CA LEU A 229 -8.03 8.88 6.32
C LEU A 229 -9.43 9.47 6.47
N LYS A 230 -10.10 9.28 7.61
CA LYS A 230 -11.43 9.87 7.86
C LYS A 230 -11.35 11.41 7.89
N SER A 231 -10.45 11.98 8.69
CA SER A 231 -10.32 13.44 8.82
C SER A 231 -9.92 14.10 7.51
N ASP A 232 -9.07 13.47 6.73
CA ASP A 232 -8.63 14.00 5.45
C ASP A 232 -9.74 13.87 4.39
N LEU A 233 -10.51 12.80 4.45
CA LEU A 233 -11.70 12.66 3.64
C LEU A 233 -12.75 13.75 3.95
N GLU A 234 -12.93 14.11 5.22
CA GLU A 234 -13.80 15.21 5.64
C GLU A 234 -13.33 16.57 5.05
N ILE A 235 -12.02 16.82 5.02
CA ILE A 235 -11.45 18.02 4.36
C ILE A 235 -11.79 18.02 2.87
N VAL A 236 -11.54 16.90 2.18
CA VAL A 236 -11.82 16.75 0.74
C VAL A 236 -13.31 16.99 0.43
N LEU A 237 -14.20 16.43 1.24
CA LEU A 237 -15.64 16.57 1.10
C LEU A 237 -16.12 18.02 1.33
N ASN A 238 -15.62 18.66 2.38
CA ASN A 238 -16.01 20.03 2.75
C ASN A 238 -15.55 21.07 1.71
N HIS A 239 -14.47 20.79 0.97
CA HIS A 239 -13.95 21.69 -0.06
C HIS A 239 -14.33 21.24 -1.50
N ASN A 240 -15.18 20.21 -1.65
CA ASN A 240 -15.63 19.67 -2.93
C ASN A 240 -14.48 19.33 -3.90
N ILE A 241 -13.39 18.78 -3.38
CA ILE A 241 -12.22 18.39 -4.17
C ILE A 241 -12.52 17.08 -4.89
N GLN A 242 -12.44 17.08 -6.24
CA GLN A 242 -12.73 15.90 -7.05
C GLN A 242 -11.53 14.96 -7.23
N LEU A 243 -10.31 15.50 -7.13
CA LEU A 243 -9.07 14.73 -7.24
C LEU A 243 -8.08 15.19 -6.17
N GLN A 244 -7.61 14.28 -5.34
CA GLN A 244 -6.67 14.58 -4.26
C GLN A 244 -5.53 13.56 -4.22
N ASN A 245 -4.30 14.04 -4.29
CA ASN A 245 -3.11 13.28 -3.93
C ASN A 245 -2.88 13.42 -2.42
N LEU A 246 -3.10 12.37 -1.65
CA LEU A 246 -2.81 12.36 -0.20
C LEU A 246 -1.33 12.04 0.04
N VAL A 247 -0.47 12.85 -0.53
CA VAL A 247 0.99 12.67 -0.52
C VAL A 247 1.65 13.44 0.61
N THR A 248 2.69 12.84 1.17
CA THR A 248 3.45 13.37 2.29
C THR A 248 4.86 13.75 1.84
N GLU A 249 5.57 14.52 2.64
CA GLU A 249 6.98 14.82 2.34
C GLU A 249 7.79 13.51 2.22
N PRO A 250 8.67 13.39 1.21
CA PRO A 250 9.47 12.18 1.00
C PRO A 250 10.36 11.87 2.20
N LEU A 251 10.42 10.58 2.54
CA LEU A 251 11.27 10.07 3.60
C LEU A 251 12.24 9.03 3.03
N PRO A 252 13.55 9.31 3.02
CA PRO A 252 14.57 8.33 2.64
C PRO A 252 14.58 7.10 3.54
N SER A 253 14.89 5.94 2.96
CA SER A 253 14.84 4.66 3.68
C SER A 253 15.89 4.57 4.79
N ASP A 254 17.10 5.10 4.58
CA ASP A 254 18.14 5.18 5.59
C ASP A 254 17.76 6.13 6.74
N GLU A 255 17.16 7.28 6.43
CA GLU A 255 16.65 8.23 7.43
C GLU A 255 15.52 7.59 8.26
N LEU A 256 14.55 6.93 7.62
CA LEU A 256 13.48 6.22 8.31
C LEU A 256 14.02 5.13 9.25
N ALA A 257 14.97 4.32 8.76
CA ALA A 257 15.58 3.26 9.55
C ALA A 257 16.32 3.82 10.76
N ARG A 258 17.07 4.88 10.61
CA ARG A 258 17.82 5.53 11.69
C ARG A 258 16.91 6.21 12.71
N GLU A 259 15.99 7.08 12.25
CA GLU A 259 15.18 7.93 13.15
C GLU A 259 14.08 7.13 13.88
N VAL A 260 13.50 6.12 13.22
CA VAL A 260 12.37 5.37 13.79
C VAL A 260 12.81 4.03 14.39
N PHE A 261 13.83 3.37 13.83
CA PHE A 261 14.23 2.02 14.23
C PHE A 261 15.62 1.95 14.88
N GLU A 262 16.35 3.07 14.96
CA GLU A 262 17.71 3.13 15.51
C GLU A 262 18.65 2.15 14.78
N LEU A 263 18.41 1.96 13.47
CA LEU A 263 19.13 1.01 12.62
C LEU A 263 19.93 1.76 11.55
N GLU A 264 21.23 1.51 11.50
CA GLU A 264 22.05 1.92 10.37
C GLU A 264 21.71 1.05 9.14
N PHE A 265 21.21 1.66 8.06
CA PHE A 265 20.75 0.96 6.87
C PHE A 265 21.50 1.46 5.63
N LEU A 266 22.39 0.63 5.08
CA LEU A 266 23.29 0.97 3.99
C LEU A 266 23.16 0.03 2.78
N ASN A 267 22.03 -0.68 2.65
CA ASN A 267 21.82 -1.64 1.57
C ASN A 267 21.84 -0.98 0.18
N ILE A 268 22.59 -1.54 -0.75
CA ILE A 268 22.65 -1.16 -2.17
C ILE A 268 22.04 -2.30 -2.98
N THR A 269 21.17 -1.97 -3.91
CA THR A 269 20.54 -2.92 -4.83
C THR A 269 21.05 -2.73 -6.25
N ASP A 270 20.90 -3.74 -7.11
CA ASP A 270 21.27 -3.65 -8.54
C ASP A 270 20.44 -2.59 -9.29
N LYS A 271 19.28 -2.23 -8.76
CA LYS A 271 18.42 -1.18 -9.32
C LYS A 271 18.73 0.16 -8.66
N PRO A 272 18.61 1.26 -9.41
CA PRO A 272 18.76 2.60 -8.83
C PRO A 272 17.72 2.85 -7.74
N PRO A 273 18.00 3.77 -6.78
CA PRO A 273 17.05 4.13 -5.74
C PRO A 273 15.76 4.71 -6.33
N LEU A 274 14.63 4.28 -5.80
CA LEU A 274 13.33 4.84 -6.14
C LEU A 274 13.18 6.21 -5.50
N GLN A 275 12.63 7.18 -6.25
CA GLN A 275 12.37 8.52 -5.75
C GLN A 275 10.89 8.83 -5.94
N TYR A 276 10.16 8.95 -4.82
CA TYR A 276 8.77 9.39 -4.81
C TYR A 276 8.72 10.82 -4.24
N ASN A 277 8.23 11.78 -5.04
CA ASN A 277 8.15 13.17 -4.64
C ASN A 277 6.98 13.89 -5.37
N LEU A 278 5.83 13.28 -5.36
CA LEU A 278 4.62 13.89 -5.90
C LEU A 278 4.08 14.96 -4.93
N LYS A 279 3.40 15.94 -5.48
CA LYS A 279 2.81 17.07 -4.75
C LYS A 279 1.28 17.01 -4.77
N SER A 280 0.66 17.84 -3.95
CA SER A 280 -0.75 18.17 -4.02
C SER A 280 -0.93 19.68 -4.17
N ILE A 281 -1.75 20.10 -5.14
CA ILE A 281 -2.12 21.51 -5.31
C ILE A 281 -2.97 22.03 -4.16
N HIS A 282 -3.59 21.11 -3.41
CA HIS A 282 -4.49 21.43 -2.29
C HIS A 282 -3.79 21.42 -0.92
N HIS A 283 -2.47 21.28 -0.87
CA HIS A 283 -1.66 21.13 0.35
C HIS A 283 -1.95 22.17 1.45
N ARG A 284 -2.34 23.39 1.07
CA ARG A 284 -2.67 24.48 2.01
C ARG A 284 -3.85 24.17 2.93
N LEU A 285 -4.77 23.29 2.52
CA LEU A 285 -5.88 22.86 3.36
C LEU A 285 -5.42 21.99 4.55
N TRP A 286 -4.21 21.49 4.51
CA TRP A 286 -3.53 20.79 5.61
C TRP A 286 -2.50 21.67 6.34
N ASN A 287 -2.58 23.00 6.14
CA ASN A 287 -1.63 23.98 6.72
C ASN A 287 -0.16 23.73 6.34
N ASN A 288 0.07 23.13 5.18
CA ASN A 288 1.42 22.89 4.66
C ASN A 288 1.72 23.85 3.51
N GLN A 289 2.99 24.29 3.38
CA GLN A 289 3.43 25.26 2.37
C GLN A 289 4.27 24.61 1.25
N GLU A 290 4.65 23.34 1.40
CA GLU A 290 5.64 22.70 0.54
C GLU A 290 5.06 21.74 -0.50
N GLY A 291 3.73 21.68 -0.62
CA GLY A 291 3.05 20.82 -1.60
C GLY A 291 2.70 19.42 -1.07
N TYR A 292 2.70 19.21 0.25
CA TYR A 292 2.36 17.93 0.88
C TYR A 292 1.20 18.07 1.85
N VAL A 293 0.47 16.98 2.10
CA VAL A 293 -0.57 17.00 3.15
C VAL A 293 0.04 16.91 4.56
N TYR A 294 1.20 16.26 4.70
CA TYR A 294 1.93 16.16 5.96
C TYR A 294 3.43 16.28 5.75
N SER A 295 4.10 16.93 6.71
CA SER A 295 5.56 17.06 6.72
C SER A 295 6.25 15.76 7.13
N LYS A 296 7.53 15.63 6.78
CA LYS A 296 8.38 14.51 7.19
C LYS A 296 8.45 14.37 8.72
N ALA A 297 8.54 15.46 9.44
CA ALA A 297 8.58 15.45 10.90
C ALA A 297 7.30 14.82 11.50
N GLN A 298 6.12 15.18 10.99
CA GLN A 298 4.85 14.56 11.40
C GLN A 298 4.82 13.06 11.10
N ILE A 299 5.36 12.65 9.93
CA ILE A 299 5.39 11.24 9.54
C ILE A 299 6.33 10.45 10.44
N LEU A 300 7.51 10.97 10.76
CA LEU A 300 8.46 10.31 11.68
C LEU A 300 7.84 10.11 13.07
N ASP A 301 7.20 11.14 13.63
CA ASP A 301 6.50 11.06 14.90
C ASP A 301 5.40 9.96 14.89
N TRP A 302 4.58 9.94 13.85
CA TRP A 302 3.52 8.93 13.73
C TRP A 302 4.03 7.52 13.43
N LEU A 303 5.19 7.39 12.80
CA LEU A 303 5.85 6.09 12.61
C LEU A 303 6.44 5.57 13.92
N ALA A 304 7.01 6.45 14.75
CA ALA A 304 7.49 6.08 16.08
C ALA A 304 6.33 5.56 16.95
N ASP A 305 5.20 6.27 16.98
CA ASP A 305 3.97 5.79 17.62
C ASP A 305 3.51 4.44 17.08
N PHE A 306 3.52 4.28 15.75
CA PHE A 306 3.09 3.05 15.11
C PHE A 306 4.01 1.88 15.46
N ARG A 307 5.35 2.09 15.46
CA ARG A 307 6.33 1.10 15.89
C ARG A 307 6.09 0.66 17.34
N ALA A 308 5.92 1.61 18.26
CA ALA A 308 5.71 1.34 19.68
C ALA A 308 4.45 0.49 19.95
N ASN A 309 3.42 0.65 19.12
CA ASN A 309 2.13 -0.04 19.25
C ASN A 309 1.97 -1.24 18.30
N TYR A 310 2.99 -1.54 17.49
CA TYR A 310 2.93 -2.67 16.56
C TYR A 310 2.98 -3.99 17.30
N ARG A 311 1.93 -4.79 17.12
CA ARG A 311 1.85 -6.16 17.65
C ARG A 311 1.82 -7.14 16.49
N ILE A 312 2.73 -8.09 16.51
CA ILE A 312 2.82 -9.19 15.54
C ILE A 312 1.63 -10.13 15.71
#